data_c815fccb3f00a764defa7bd1cc8fe09e
#
_entry.id   c815fccb3f00a764defa7bd1cc8fe09e
#
_cell.length_a   1.000
_cell.length_b   1.000
_cell.length_c   1.000
_cell.angle_alpha   90.00
_cell.angle_beta   90.00
_cell.angle_gamma   90.00
#
_symmetry.space_group_name_H-M   'P 1'
#
loop_
_entity.id
_entity.type
_entity.pdbx_description
1 polymer ?
#
loop_
_entity_poly.entity_id
_entity_poly.type
_entity_poly.pdbx_seq_one_letter_code
_entity_poly.pdbx_strand_id
1 'polypeptide(L)'
;WVINFTNPMCICTKTLNDVFPSVKAFGCCHEVFHTQDFLCDILEEFTGIKAKRKEIYTEVAGINHFTWISSAKYKDIEIFDFMDDYIAKHFEEGHYEHGPADSYKTDTFAYANRVKMDMYKRYGVLGAAGDRHLAEFMNNKWYLASPSQVDSWKFALTTVDFRIKQMNERIEESKKLASGEIEPEVKKSDEEAVELMRSVLGLTTTISNVNLPNRGQISWPDKDNLLSDGTID
;
A
#
# COMPACT_ATOMS: atom_id res chain seq x y z
N TRP A 1 -6.76 13.54 -18.79
CA TRP A 1 -6.58 12.79 -17.55
C TRP A 1 -5.15 12.33 -17.40
N VAL A 2 -4.61 12.37 -16.18
CA VAL A 2 -3.31 11.78 -15.81
C VAL A 2 -3.54 10.81 -14.67
N ILE A 3 -3.12 9.56 -14.86
CA ILE A 3 -3.10 8.51 -13.83
C ILE A 3 -1.63 8.33 -13.45
N ASN A 4 -1.27 8.79 -12.26
CA ASN A 4 0.12 8.81 -11.81
C ASN A 4 0.45 7.59 -10.97
N PHE A 5 1.44 6.80 -11.40
CA PHE A 5 2.05 5.69 -10.65
C PHE A 5 3.50 5.99 -10.24
N THR A 6 4.02 7.16 -10.64
CA THR A 6 5.41 7.52 -10.42
C THR A 6 5.64 7.91 -8.96
N ASN A 7 6.62 7.30 -8.31
CA ASN A 7 7.06 7.67 -6.98
C ASN A 7 8.12 8.80 -7.00
N PRO A 8 8.10 9.66 -5.98
CA PRO A 8 7.17 9.72 -4.84
C PRO A 8 5.78 10.17 -5.26
N MET A 9 4.82 9.29 -5.18
CA MET A 9 3.51 9.42 -5.85
C MET A 9 2.71 10.61 -5.34
N CYS A 10 2.66 10.86 -4.03
CA CYS A 10 1.93 11.99 -3.46
C CYS A 10 2.51 13.33 -3.95
N ILE A 11 3.84 13.47 -3.96
CA ILE A 11 4.53 14.69 -4.42
C ILE A 11 4.23 14.92 -5.90
N CYS A 12 4.38 13.90 -6.73
CA CYS A 12 4.10 13.99 -8.17
C CYS A 12 2.63 14.36 -8.43
N THR A 13 1.69 13.71 -7.75
CA THR A 13 0.26 13.97 -7.91
C THR A 13 -0.11 15.36 -7.42
N LYS A 14 0.39 15.79 -6.25
CA LYS A 14 0.17 17.14 -5.72
C LYS A 14 0.73 18.19 -6.68
N THR A 15 1.97 18.04 -7.13
CA THR A 15 2.60 18.98 -8.08
C THR A 15 1.79 19.12 -9.37
N LEU A 16 1.29 18.00 -9.92
CA LEU A 16 0.42 18.05 -11.12
C LEU A 16 -0.85 18.88 -10.87
N ASN A 17 -1.52 18.68 -9.74
CA ASN A 17 -2.73 19.41 -9.42
C ASN A 17 -2.47 20.91 -9.12
N ASP A 18 -1.32 21.25 -8.51
CA ASP A 18 -0.96 22.62 -8.18
C ASP A 18 -0.53 23.43 -9.41
N VAL A 19 0.33 22.82 -10.26
CA VAL A 19 0.90 23.52 -11.43
C VAL A 19 -0.08 23.56 -12.61
N PHE A 20 -0.93 22.55 -12.74
CA PHE A 20 -1.94 22.44 -13.79
C PHE A 20 -3.33 22.17 -13.22
N PRO A 21 -3.98 23.16 -12.56
CA PRO A 21 -5.29 22.94 -11.92
C PRO A 21 -6.41 22.51 -12.87
N SER A 22 -6.23 22.72 -14.18
CA SER A 22 -7.17 22.27 -15.22
C SER A 22 -7.02 20.81 -15.60
N VAL A 23 -5.88 20.17 -15.26
CA VAL A 23 -5.68 18.75 -15.52
C VAL A 23 -6.44 17.92 -14.49
N LYS A 24 -7.09 16.88 -14.97
CA LYS A 24 -7.71 15.87 -14.08
C LYS A 24 -6.64 14.81 -13.78
N ALA A 25 -5.99 14.94 -12.62
CA ALA A 25 -4.92 14.03 -12.21
C ALA A 25 -5.23 13.36 -10.88
N PHE A 26 -4.85 12.09 -10.75
CA PHE A 26 -4.89 11.33 -9.51
C PHE A 26 -3.74 10.32 -9.46
N GLY A 27 -3.37 9.94 -8.23
CA GLY A 27 -2.33 8.95 -7.98
C GLY A 27 -2.89 7.59 -7.61
N CYS A 28 -2.20 6.52 -7.99
CA CYS A 28 -2.56 5.13 -7.69
C CYS A 28 -1.34 4.37 -7.16
N CYS A 29 -1.58 3.46 -6.23
CA CYS A 29 -0.60 2.52 -5.71
C CYS A 29 -1.30 1.23 -5.29
N HIS A 30 -0.62 0.10 -5.47
CA HIS A 30 -1.12 -1.23 -5.11
C HIS A 30 -0.98 -1.59 -3.62
N GLU A 31 -0.36 -0.77 -2.79
CA GLU A 31 -0.15 -1.05 -1.36
C GLU A 31 -1.46 -1.33 -0.59
N VAL A 32 -2.55 -0.64 -0.94
CA VAL A 32 -3.86 -0.92 -0.35
C VAL A 32 -4.37 -2.30 -0.76
N PHE A 33 -4.03 -2.77 -1.97
CA PHE A 33 -4.48 -4.06 -2.48
C PHE A 33 -3.91 -5.22 -1.67
N HIS A 34 -2.62 -5.20 -1.34
CA HIS A 34 -2.00 -6.19 -0.45
C HIS A 34 -2.66 -6.22 0.92
N THR A 35 -3.04 -5.05 1.45
CA THR A 35 -3.77 -5.01 2.71
C THR A 35 -5.20 -5.55 2.57
N GLN A 36 -5.85 -5.40 1.41
CA GLN A 36 -7.13 -6.06 1.15
C GLN A 36 -6.98 -7.59 1.05
N ASP A 37 -5.87 -8.10 0.50
CA ASP A 37 -5.58 -9.54 0.51
C ASP A 37 -5.37 -10.05 1.94
N PHE A 38 -4.62 -9.32 2.77
CA PHE A 38 -4.49 -9.61 4.21
C PHE A 38 -5.86 -9.67 4.92
N LEU A 39 -6.77 -8.76 4.60
CA LEU A 39 -8.14 -8.75 5.14
C LEU A 39 -8.99 -9.93 4.62
N CYS A 40 -8.75 -10.40 3.39
CA CYS A 40 -9.38 -11.62 2.89
C CYS A 40 -8.97 -12.84 3.69
N ASP A 41 -7.68 -12.94 4.06
CA ASP A 41 -7.17 -14.07 4.84
C ASP A 41 -7.76 -14.07 6.27
N ILE A 42 -7.92 -12.90 6.88
CA ILE A 42 -8.62 -12.76 8.17
C ILE A 42 -10.07 -13.21 8.05
N LEU A 43 -10.77 -12.74 7.03
CA LEU A 43 -12.17 -13.13 6.80
C LEU A 43 -12.30 -14.63 6.61
N GLU A 44 -11.43 -15.25 5.80
CA GLU A 44 -11.44 -16.70 5.58
C GLU A 44 -11.21 -17.48 6.87
N GLU A 45 -10.24 -17.05 7.68
CA GLU A 45 -9.90 -17.75 8.92
C GLU A 45 -11.06 -17.78 9.92
N PHE A 46 -11.77 -16.66 10.09
CA PHE A 46 -12.82 -16.55 11.10
C PHE A 46 -14.21 -16.95 10.61
N THR A 47 -14.45 -16.91 9.32
CA THR A 47 -15.79 -17.17 8.74
C THR A 47 -15.83 -18.32 7.74
N GLY A 48 -14.70 -18.77 7.24
CA GLY A 48 -14.60 -19.73 6.14
C GLY A 48 -14.95 -19.15 4.75
N ILE A 49 -15.19 -17.84 4.66
CA ILE A 49 -15.57 -17.17 3.40
C ILE A 49 -14.32 -16.81 2.61
N LYS A 50 -14.20 -17.36 1.40
CA LYS A 50 -13.14 -17.01 0.45
C LYS A 50 -13.58 -15.83 -0.42
N ALA A 51 -13.22 -14.63 0.01
CA ALA A 51 -13.47 -13.42 -0.76
C ALA A 51 -12.30 -13.09 -1.68
N LYS A 52 -12.55 -12.31 -2.73
CA LYS A 52 -11.51 -11.65 -3.52
C LYS A 52 -11.30 -10.25 -2.97
N ARG A 53 -10.07 -9.71 -3.06
CA ARG A 53 -9.76 -8.36 -2.55
C ARG A 53 -10.73 -7.27 -3.01
N LYS A 54 -11.21 -7.33 -4.26
CA LYS A 54 -12.18 -6.37 -4.83
C LYS A 54 -13.57 -6.45 -4.21
N GLU A 55 -13.86 -7.49 -3.45
CA GLU A 55 -15.13 -7.66 -2.71
C GLU A 55 -15.01 -7.10 -1.28
N ILE A 56 -13.81 -6.72 -0.86
CA ILE A 56 -13.59 -6.05 0.42
C ILE A 56 -13.71 -4.55 0.22
N TYR A 57 -14.74 -3.96 0.80
CA TYR A 57 -14.88 -2.52 0.88
C TYR A 57 -13.99 -1.98 1.99
N THR A 58 -13.20 -0.94 1.71
CA THR A 58 -12.32 -0.31 2.69
C THR A 58 -12.55 1.20 2.70
N GLU A 59 -12.70 1.77 3.88
CA GLU A 59 -12.66 3.21 4.08
C GLU A 59 -11.23 3.65 4.32
N VAL A 60 -10.68 4.44 3.39
CA VAL A 60 -9.27 4.81 3.41
C VAL A 60 -9.07 6.31 3.49
N ALA A 61 -8.06 6.72 4.25
CA ALA A 61 -7.58 8.09 4.34
C ALA A 61 -6.06 8.11 4.53
N GLY A 62 -5.38 9.17 4.10
CA GLY A 62 -3.95 9.36 4.30
C GLY A 62 -3.21 9.60 2.99
N ILE A 63 -1.89 9.45 3.05
CA ILE A 63 -0.98 9.64 1.91
C ILE A 63 -0.43 8.30 1.45
N ASN A 64 0.09 8.24 0.21
CA ASN A 64 0.67 7.00 -0.32
C ASN A 64 1.80 6.47 0.57
N HIS A 65 1.82 5.15 0.80
CA HIS A 65 2.65 4.39 1.72
C HIS A 65 2.39 4.68 3.22
N PHE A 66 1.48 5.59 3.52
CA PHE A 66 1.00 5.85 4.89
C PHE A 66 -0.51 6.10 4.89
N THR A 67 -1.21 5.26 4.15
CA THR A 67 -2.67 5.23 4.09
C THR A 67 -3.21 4.41 5.27
N TRP A 68 -4.35 4.81 5.79
CA TRP A 68 -5.02 4.16 6.91
C TRP A 68 -6.39 3.67 6.49
N ILE A 69 -6.76 2.50 6.98
CA ILE A 69 -8.09 1.91 6.82
C ILE A 69 -8.79 2.02 8.18
N SER A 70 -9.94 2.68 8.20
CA SER A 70 -10.77 2.86 9.39
C SER A 70 -11.88 1.82 9.54
N SER A 71 -12.28 1.18 8.43
CA SER A 71 -13.30 0.13 8.36
C SER A 71 -13.05 -0.74 7.14
N ALA A 72 -13.26 -2.04 7.29
CA ALA A 72 -13.13 -3.01 6.20
C ALA A 72 -14.29 -4.01 6.23
N LYS A 73 -15.07 -4.07 5.15
CA LYS A 73 -16.30 -4.86 5.09
C LYS A 73 -16.35 -5.83 3.93
N TYR A 74 -16.80 -7.02 4.20
CA TYR A 74 -17.31 -7.95 3.19
C TYR A 74 -18.83 -8.04 3.34
N LYS A 75 -19.58 -7.40 2.47
CA LYS A 75 -21.05 -7.22 2.61
C LYS A 75 -21.38 -6.57 3.96
N ASP A 76 -22.11 -7.25 4.82
CA ASP A 76 -22.53 -6.77 6.14
C ASP A 76 -21.55 -7.18 7.27
N ILE A 77 -20.46 -7.89 6.95
CA ILE A 77 -19.48 -8.35 7.93
C ILE A 77 -18.39 -7.30 8.06
N GLU A 78 -18.21 -6.72 9.25
CA GLU A 78 -17.07 -5.86 9.60
C GLU A 78 -15.88 -6.75 9.96
N ILE A 79 -14.81 -6.69 9.17
CA ILE A 79 -13.63 -7.56 9.34
C ILE A 79 -12.82 -7.15 10.57
N PHE A 80 -12.90 -5.88 10.96
CA PHE A 80 -12.19 -5.38 12.14
C PHE A 80 -12.69 -6.01 13.44
N ASP A 81 -13.91 -6.58 13.47
CA ASP A 81 -14.39 -7.34 14.62
C ASP A 81 -13.54 -8.58 14.94
N PHE A 82 -12.74 -9.07 13.98
CA PHE A 82 -11.84 -10.22 14.13
C PHE A 82 -10.38 -9.84 14.39
N MET A 83 -10.02 -8.55 14.25
CA MET A 83 -8.62 -8.13 14.25
C MET A 83 -7.89 -8.42 15.55
N ASP A 84 -8.51 -8.20 16.70
CA ASP A 84 -7.86 -8.44 18.00
C ASP A 84 -7.53 -9.91 18.21
N ASP A 85 -8.46 -10.79 17.89
CA ASP A 85 -8.27 -12.25 17.97
C ASP A 85 -7.24 -12.74 16.95
N TYR A 86 -7.27 -12.20 15.75
CA TYR A 86 -6.28 -12.51 14.71
C TYR A 86 -4.87 -12.10 15.16
N ILE A 87 -4.71 -10.89 15.65
CA ILE A 87 -3.42 -10.38 16.14
C ILE A 87 -2.92 -11.20 17.33
N ALA A 88 -3.81 -11.53 18.28
CA ALA A 88 -3.44 -12.36 19.43
C ALA A 88 -2.87 -13.72 19.02
N LYS A 89 -3.37 -14.28 17.92
CA LYS A 89 -2.93 -15.58 17.39
C LYS A 89 -1.66 -15.49 16.55
N HIS A 90 -1.54 -14.47 15.71
CA HIS A 90 -0.52 -14.43 14.64
C HIS A 90 0.63 -13.44 14.86
N PHE A 91 0.55 -12.57 15.88
CA PHE A 91 1.53 -11.49 16.05
C PHE A 91 2.98 -11.98 16.14
N GLU A 92 3.25 -13.04 16.90
CA GLU A 92 4.63 -13.49 17.14
C GLU A 92 5.25 -14.15 15.89
N GLU A 93 4.49 -14.92 15.15
CA GLU A 93 4.94 -15.57 13.93
C GLU A 93 4.92 -14.62 12.74
N GLY A 94 4.01 -13.66 12.76
CA GLY A 94 3.70 -12.78 11.66
C GLY A 94 2.77 -13.43 10.63
N HIS A 95 2.24 -12.63 9.74
CA HIS A 95 1.46 -13.06 8.58
C HIS A 95 2.21 -12.69 7.30
N TYR A 96 2.43 -13.65 6.43
CA TYR A 96 3.11 -13.48 5.15
C TYR A 96 2.12 -13.70 4.02
N GLU A 97 1.75 -12.64 3.33
CA GLU A 97 0.83 -12.70 2.17
C GLU A 97 1.45 -13.48 1.00
N HIS A 98 2.78 -13.40 0.87
CA HIS A 98 3.51 -14.04 -0.21
C HIS A 98 4.78 -14.72 0.33
N GLY A 99 4.94 -15.98 0.00
CA GLY A 99 6.13 -16.74 0.36
C GLY A 99 6.07 -17.40 1.75
N PRO A 100 7.08 -18.18 2.08
CA PRO A 100 7.17 -18.87 3.37
C PRO A 100 7.48 -17.90 4.52
N ALA A 101 7.31 -18.37 5.74
CA ALA A 101 7.80 -17.68 6.92
C ALA A 101 9.29 -17.33 6.74
N ASP A 102 9.70 -16.17 7.27
CA ASP A 102 11.06 -15.65 7.15
C ASP A 102 11.52 -15.28 5.72
N SER A 103 10.62 -15.25 4.73
CA SER A 103 10.94 -14.82 3.35
C SER A 103 11.59 -13.43 3.27
N TYR A 104 11.33 -12.54 4.24
CA TYR A 104 11.96 -11.22 4.32
C TYR A 104 13.51 -11.26 4.40
N LYS A 105 14.09 -12.39 4.80
CA LYS A 105 15.56 -12.55 4.85
C LYS A 105 16.20 -12.69 3.47
N THR A 106 15.43 -13.13 2.50
CA THR A 106 15.88 -13.37 1.11
C THR A 106 15.20 -12.46 0.10
N ASP A 107 13.99 -12.01 0.39
CA ASP A 107 13.24 -11.07 -0.41
C ASP A 107 13.05 -9.75 0.36
N THR A 108 13.67 -8.69 -0.12
CA THR A 108 13.61 -7.35 0.48
C THR A 108 12.18 -6.76 0.51
N PHE A 109 11.28 -7.28 -0.30
CA PHE A 109 9.90 -6.82 -0.37
C PHE A 109 8.93 -7.65 0.46
N ALA A 110 9.37 -8.79 0.99
CA ALA A 110 8.58 -9.58 1.92
C ALA A 110 8.64 -8.99 3.34
N TYR A 111 7.56 -9.14 4.08
CA TYR A 111 7.41 -8.68 5.47
C TYR A 111 6.34 -9.50 6.18
N ALA A 112 6.36 -9.46 7.51
CA ALA A 112 5.50 -10.29 8.35
C ALA A 112 4.23 -9.59 8.86
N ASN A 113 3.90 -8.39 8.38
CA ASN A 113 2.76 -7.57 8.84
C ASN A 113 2.76 -7.27 10.36
N ARG A 114 3.91 -7.42 11.04
CA ARG A 114 3.99 -7.20 12.50
C ARG A 114 3.91 -5.72 12.86
N VAL A 115 4.53 -4.82 12.07
CA VAL A 115 4.39 -3.37 12.26
C VAL A 115 2.95 -2.95 12.04
N LYS A 116 2.32 -3.43 10.98
CA LYS A 116 0.89 -3.21 10.69
C LYS A 116 -0.02 -3.63 11.84
N MET A 117 0.19 -4.82 12.38
CA MET A 117 -0.57 -5.34 13.53
C MET A 117 -0.32 -4.54 14.81
N ASP A 118 0.93 -4.12 15.10
CA ASP A 118 1.24 -3.30 16.27
C ASP A 118 0.60 -1.91 16.16
N MET A 119 0.60 -1.32 14.97
CA MET A 119 -0.05 -0.04 14.73
C MET A 119 -1.57 -0.14 14.92
N TYR A 120 -2.20 -1.22 14.45
CA TYR A 120 -3.61 -1.46 14.71
C TYR A 120 -3.92 -1.52 16.21
N LYS A 121 -3.12 -2.26 16.99
CA LYS A 121 -3.27 -2.33 18.45
C LYS A 121 -3.14 -0.97 19.13
N ARG A 122 -2.34 -0.07 18.59
CA ARG A 122 -2.11 1.26 19.16
C ARG A 122 -3.19 2.27 18.81
N TYR A 123 -3.71 2.21 17.60
CA TYR A 123 -4.51 3.29 17.02
C TYR A 123 -5.94 2.86 16.65
N GLY A 124 -6.24 1.57 16.61
CA GLY A 124 -7.55 1.05 16.19
C GLY A 124 -7.83 1.25 14.69
N VAL A 125 -6.81 1.61 13.90
CA VAL A 125 -6.88 1.74 12.45
C VAL A 125 -5.74 0.95 11.81
N LEU A 126 -5.97 0.40 10.62
CA LEU A 126 -5.03 -0.48 9.95
C LEU A 126 -4.19 0.28 8.92
N GLY A 127 -2.87 0.21 9.03
CA GLY A 127 -1.97 0.79 8.04
C GLY A 127 -2.03 0.01 6.72
N ALA A 128 -2.34 0.70 5.62
CA ALA A 128 -2.49 0.09 4.31
C ALA A 128 -1.20 0.22 3.48
N ALA A 129 -0.12 -0.30 4.02
CA ALA A 129 1.18 -0.39 3.36
C ALA A 129 1.99 -1.53 3.95
N GLY A 130 3.09 -1.92 3.32
CA GLY A 130 4.03 -2.88 3.88
C GLY A 130 4.75 -2.35 5.11
N ASP A 131 5.16 -3.26 6.00
CA ASP A 131 5.78 -2.94 7.30
C ASP A 131 6.93 -1.94 7.19
N ARG A 132 7.78 -2.06 6.17
CA ARG A 132 8.88 -1.14 5.93
C ARG A 132 8.40 0.30 5.75
N HIS A 133 7.39 0.51 4.92
CA HIS A 133 6.86 1.83 4.66
C HIS A 133 6.18 2.41 5.90
N LEU A 134 5.37 1.63 6.59
CA LEU A 134 4.76 2.05 7.84
C LEU A 134 5.81 2.45 8.88
N ALA A 135 6.89 1.67 9.02
CA ALA A 135 7.98 1.96 9.95
C ALA A 135 8.71 3.27 9.63
N GLU A 136 8.88 3.61 8.33
CA GLU A 136 9.57 4.82 7.88
C GLU A 136 8.86 6.12 8.27
N PHE A 137 7.54 6.10 8.42
CA PHE A 137 6.73 7.26 8.84
C PHE A 137 6.61 7.41 10.37
N MET A 138 7.03 6.40 11.12
CA MET A 138 6.93 6.41 12.58
C MET A 138 8.23 6.85 13.25
N ASN A 139 8.19 7.04 14.56
CA ASN A 139 9.40 7.31 15.31
C ASN A 139 10.39 6.15 15.12
N ASN A 140 11.58 6.44 14.62
CA ASN A 140 12.60 5.46 14.29
C ASN A 140 12.98 4.55 15.47
N LYS A 141 12.84 5.01 16.70
CA LYS A 141 13.09 4.19 17.90
C LYS A 141 12.12 3.03 18.06
N TRP A 142 10.97 3.07 17.40
CA TRP A 142 9.97 2.01 17.54
C TRP A 142 10.28 0.78 16.70
N TYR A 143 10.77 0.98 15.47
CA TYR A 143 10.95 -0.11 14.52
C TYR A 143 12.31 -0.12 13.83
N LEU A 144 13.05 1.01 13.84
CA LEU A 144 14.24 1.23 13.02
C LEU A 144 15.50 1.57 13.83
N ALA A 145 15.50 1.40 15.16
CA ALA A 145 16.61 1.84 16.00
C ALA A 145 17.93 1.06 15.76
N SER A 146 17.83 -0.17 15.27
CA SER A 146 18.99 -1.01 14.95
C SER A 146 18.64 -2.09 13.93
N PRO A 147 19.63 -2.68 13.23
CA PRO A 147 19.40 -3.82 12.36
C PRO A 147 18.73 -5.01 13.06
N SER A 148 19.10 -5.28 14.31
CA SER A 148 18.48 -6.36 15.10
C SER A 148 17.02 -6.07 15.43
N GLN A 149 16.65 -4.79 15.62
CA GLN A 149 15.26 -4.41 15.82
C GLN A 149 14.47 -4.62 14.52
N VAL A 150 14.97 -4.18 13.38
CA VAL A 150 14.33 -4.42 12.06
C VAL A 150 14.11 -5.92 11.84
N ASP A 151 15.13 -6.75 12.10
CA ASP A 151 15.03 -8.21 12.00
C ASP A 151 13.98 -8.77 12.98
N SER A 152 13.89 -8.26 14.20
CA SER A 152 12.86 -8.68 15.17
C SER A 152 11.44 -8.35 14.73
N TRP A 153 11.24 -7.32 13.93
CA TRP A 153 9.96 -6.96 13.31
C TRP A 153 9.69 -7.70 12.00
N LYS A 154 10.64 -8.55 11.56
CA LYS A 154 10.53 -9.43 10.39
C LYS A 154 10.19 -8.69 9.09
N PHE A 155 10.96 -7.64 8.79
CA PHE A 155 10.98 -6.98 7.49
C PHE A 155 12.40 -6.56 7.11
N ALA A 156 12.63 -6.19 5.86
CA ALA A 156 13.93 -5.73 5.36
C ALA A 156 13.86 -4.29 4.84
N LEU A 157 15.01 -3.59 4.91
CA LEU A 157 15.16 -2.25 4.34
C LEU A 157 15.78 -2.32 2.95
N THR A 158 15.35 -1.44 2.06
CA THR A 158 16.02 -1.23 0.76
C THR A 158 17.20 -0.29 0.93
N THR A 159 18.40 -0.86 1.11
CA THR A 159 19.63 -0.10 1.25
C THR A 159 20.03 0.62 -0.05
N VAL A 160 20.91 1.63 0.05
CA VAL A 160 21.46 2.32 -1.12
C VAL A 160 22.17 1.34 -2.05
N ASP A 161 22.99 0.44 -1.49
CA ASP A 161 23.71 -0.58 -2.27
C ASP A 161 22.76 -1.51 -3.03
N PHE A 162 21.67 -1.96 -2.38
CA PHE A 162 20.64 -2.74 -3.04
C PHE A 162 20.04 -1.96 -4.23
N ARG A 163 19.72 -0.67 -4.04
CA ARG A 163 19.15 0.16 -5.10
C ARG A 163 20.12 0.40 -6.25
N ILE A 164 21.39 0.64 -5.96
CA ILE A 164 22.43 0.79 -7.00
C ILE A 164 22.57 -0.51 -7.80
N LYS A 165 22.64 -1.65 -7.12
CA LYS A 165 22.72 -2.96 -7.77
C LYS A 165 21.50 -3.18 -8.68
N GLN A 166 20.29 -3.00 -8.16
CA GLN A 166 19.05 -3.16 -8.92
C GLN A 166 18.99 -2.22 -10.14
N MET A 167 19.44 -0.97 -9.99
CA MET A 167 19.50 -0.02 -11.09
C MET A 167 20.43 -0.52 -12.22
N ASN A 168 21.64 -0.99 -11.87
CA ASN A 168 22.58 -1.49 -12.85
C ASN A 168 22.05 -2.75 -13.57
N GLU A 169 21.44 -3.66 -12.86
CA GLU A 169 20.80 -4.86 -13.43
C GLU A 169 19.71 -4.48 -14.43
N ARG A 170 18.85 -3.52 -14.08
CA ARG A 170 17.79 -3.03 -14.97
C ARG A 170 18.31 -2.28 -16.20
N ILE A 171 19.42 -1.56 -16.07
CA ILE A 171 20.09 -0.92 -17.21
C ILE A 171 20.59 -1.97 -18.20
N GLU A 172 21.25 -3.02 -17.72
CA GLU A 172 21.75 -4.10 -18.59
C GLU A 172 20.59 -4.89 -19.22
N GLU A 173 19.55 -5.19 -18.49
CA GLU A 173 18.34 -5.82 -19.02
C GLU A 173 17.69 -4.94 -20.12
N SER A 174 17.57 -3.64 -19.87
CA SER A 174 17.01 -2.69 -20.85
C SER A 174 17.84 -2.62 -22.14
N LYS A 175 19.18 -2.72 -22.04
CA LYS A 175 20.05 -2.80 -23.23
C LYS A 175 19.80 -4.07 -24.05
N LYS A 176 19.63 -5.21 -23.37
CA LYS A 176 19.35 -6.48 -24.02
C LYS A 176 17.98 -6.51 -24.71
N LEU A 177 16.96 -5.93 -24.04
CA LEU A 177 15.63 -5.73 -24.64
C LEU A 177 15.71 -4.83 -25.88
N ALA A 178 16.42 -3.71 -25.78
CA ALA A 178 16.57 -2.77 -26.90
C ALA A 178 17.36 -3.33 -28.09
N SER A 179 18.30 -4.24 -27.83
CA SER A 179 19.07 -4.92 -28.88
C SER A 179 18.35 -6.13 -29.51
N GLY A 180 17.24 -6.58 -28.91
CA GLY A 180 16.55 -7.80 -29.30
C GLY A 180 17.27 -9.09 -28.88
N GLU A 181 18.24 -8.99 -27.95
CA GLU A 181 18.89 -10.16 -27.36
C GLU A 181 17.93 -10.99 -26.52
N ILE A 182 17.00 -10.30 -25.83
CA ILE A 182 15.92 -10.92 -25.06
C ILE A 182 14.57 -10.33 -25.50
N GLU A 183 13.55 -11.14 -25.48
CA GLU A 183 12.17 -10.73 -25.75
C GLU A 183 11.48 -10.22 -24.49
N PRO A 184 10.66 -9.16 -24.56
CA PRO A 184 9.91 -8.69 -23.42
C PRO A 184 8.85 -9.71 -23.00
N GLU A 185 8.86 -10.12 -21.74
CA GLU A 185 7.81 -10.94 -21.19
C GLU A 185 6.59 -10.08 -20.85
N VAL A 186 5.46 -10.31 -21.52
CA VAL A 186 4.20 -9.62 -21.25
C VAL A 186 3.49 -10.33 -20.10
N LYS A 187 3.58 -9.75 -18.91
CA LYS A 187 2.87 -10.23 -17.71
C LYS A 187 1.75 -9.27 -17.34
N LYS A 188 0.62 -9.81 -16.88
CA LYS A 188 -0.42 -9.00 -16.24
C LYS A 188 0.15 -8.52 -14.90
N SER A 189 0.14 -7.20 -14.69
CA SER A 189 0.48 -6.62 -13.39
C SER A 189 -0.74 -6.56 -12.48
N ASP A 190 -0.52 -6.38 -11.19
CA ASP A 190 -1.58 -6.18 -10.20
C ASP A 190 -2.11 -4.74 -10.20
N GLU A 191 -1.50 -3.86 -10.97
CA GLU A 191 -1.94 -2.47 -11.15
C GLU A 191 -3.26 -2.37 -11.91
N GLU A 192 -4.14 -1.47 -11.47
CA GLU A 192 -5.46 -1.26 -12.06
C GLU A 192 -5.48 -0.22 -13.19
N ALA A 193 -4.33 0.11 -13.80
CA ALA A 193 -4.19 1.18 -14.78
C ALA A 193 -5.22 1.09 -15.93
N VAL A 194 -5.35 -0.08 -16.54
CA VAL A 194 -6.26 -0.29 -17.67
C VAL A 194 -7.74 -0.18 -17.24
N GLU A 195 -8.09 -0.72 -16.07
CA GLU A 195 -9.44 -0.62 -15.51
C GLU A 195 -9.81 0.83 -15.20
N LEU A 196 -8.88 1.59 -14.61
CA LEU A 196 -9.06 3.00 -14.34
C LEU A 196 -9.21 3.82 -15.63
N MET A 197 -8.40 3.55 -16.66
CA MET A 197 -8.56 4.18 -17.97
C MET A 197 -9.95 3.91 -18.57
N ARG A 198 -10.41 2.66 -18.51
CA ARG A 198 -11.75 2.29 -19.00
C ARG A 198 -12.86 2.99 -18.22
N SER A 199 -12.69 3.11 -16.90
CA SER A 199 -13.66 3.80 -16.05
C SER A 199 -13.72 5.30 -16.35
N VAL A 200 -12.56 5.95 -16.52
CA VAL A 200 -12.46 7.36 -16.92
C VAL A 200 -13.10 7.61 -18.28
N LEU A 201 -13.04 6.64 -19.21
CA LEU A 201 -13.67 6.70 -20.52
C LEU A 201 -15.17 6.34 -20.50
N GLY A 202 -15.73 6.00 -19.32
CA GLY A 202 -17.13 5.61 -19.18
C GLY A 202 -17.46 4.21 -19.74
N LEU A 203 -16.46 3.37 -19.97
CA LEU A 203 -16.64 2.01 -20.51
C LEU A 203 -16.96 0.98 -19.42
N THR A 204 -16.58 1.27 -18.16
CA THR A 204 -16.86 0.44 -16.98
C THR A 204 -17.07 1.32 -15.76
N THR A 205 -17.63 0.76 -14.70
CA THR A 205 -17.68 1.38 -13.38
C THR A 205 -16.70 0.64 -12.47
N THR A 206 -15.77 1.38 -11.86
CA THR A 206 -14.75 0.82 -10.95
C THR A 206 -14.72 1.65 -9.68
N ILE A 207 -14.68 0.98 -8.54
CA ILE A 207 -14.36 1.58 -7.23
C ILE A 207 -12.92 1.19 -6.93
N SER A 208 -12.07 2.17 -6.69
CA SER A 208 -10.65 1.96 -6.38
C SER A 208 -10.14 3.03 -5.43
N ASN A 209 -9.04 2.73 -4.75
CA ASN A 209 -8.38 3.65 -3.84
C ASN A 209 -7.40 4.52 -4.65
N VAL A 210 -7.64 5.82 -4.65
CA VAL A 210 -6.83 6.78 -5.41
C VAL A 210 -6.48 8.00 -4.57
N ASN A 211 -5.32 8.59 -4.82
CA ASN A 211 -4.90 9.83 -4.18
C ASN A 211 -5.42 11.03 -4.98
N LEU A 212 -6.24 11.85 -4.34
CA LEU A 212 -6.87 13.04 -4.88
C LEU A 212 -6.66 14.20 -3.91
N PRO A 213 -6.65 15.47 -4.41
CA PRO A 213 -6.78 16.63 -3.53
C PRO A 213 -8.07 16.52 -2.68
N ASN A 214 -7.95 16.71 -1.37
CA ASN A 214 -9.12 16.78 -0.49
C ASN A 214 -9.86 18.11 -0.71
N ARG A 215 -11.03 18.01 -1.29
CA ARG A 215 -11.94 19.17 -1.50
C ARG A 215 -13.19 19.07 -0.62
N GLY A 216 -13.04 18.48 0.57
CA GLY A 216 -14.11 18.23 1.52
C GLY A 216 -14.65 16.80 1.52
N GLN A 217 -14.02 15.86 0.78
CA GLN A 217 -14.40 14.45 0.78
C GLN A 217 -14.13 13.81 2.17
N ILE A 218 -13.02 14.21 2.80
CA ILE A 218 -12.69 13.81 4.17
C ILE A 218 -12.84 15.04 5.03
N SER A 219 -13.78 15.00 5.98
CA SER A 219 -13.95 16.03 6.99
C SER A 219 -12.99 15.76 8.15
N TRP A 220 -12.06 16.67 8.38
CA TRP A 220 -11.20 16.62 9.56
C TRP A 220 -11.90 17.30 10.74
N PRO A 221 -11.84 16.74 11.95
CA PRO A 221 -12.52 17.33 13.11
C PRO A 221 -11.96 18.70 13.50
N ASP A 222 -10.74 19.01 13.08
CA ASP A 222 -10.09 20.30 13.38
C ASP A 222 -9.59 20.93 12.06
N LYS A 223 -10.25 22.03 11.66
CA LYS A 223 -9.91 22.76 10.43
C LYS A 223 -8.51 23.35 10.46
N ASP A 224 -7.94 23.53 11.66
CA ASP A 224 -6.61 24.12 11.84
C ASP A 224 -5.49 23.12 11.47
N ASN A 225 -5.83 21.84 11.31
CA ASN A 225 -4.90 20.78 10.86
C ASN A 225 -4.96 20.50 9.35
N LEU A 226 -5.78 21.22 8.60
CA LEU A 226 -5.73 21.15 7.14
C LEU A 226 -4.65 22.11 6.62
N LEU A 227 -3.90 21.68 5.63
CA LEU A 227 -3.07 22.61 4.87
C LEU A 227 -3.95 23.69 4.23
N SER A 228 -3.37 24.85 3.97
CA SER A 228 -4.08 26.03 3.44
C SER A 228 -4.80 25.78 2.12
N ASP A 229 -4.46 24.71 1.40
CA ASP A 229 -5.09 24.27 0.14
C ASP A 229 -6.14 23.17 0.33
N GLY A 230 -6.42 22.75 1.57
CA GLY A 230 -7.37 21.69 1.88
C GLY A 230 -6.86 20.27 1.61
N THR A 231 -5.57 20.11 1.34
CA THR A 231 -4.94 18.78 1.26
C THR A 231 -4.59 18.28 2.66
N ILE A 232 -4.61 16.98 2.85
CA ILE A 232 -4.07 16.32 4.04
C ILE A 232 -2.65 15.86 3.69
N ASP A 233 -1.69 16.30 4.48
CA ASP A 233 -0.31 15.81 4.39
C ASP A 233 -0.19 14.41 4.96
#